data_b506ecd3455c13457939170e430ba56c
#
_entry.id   b506ecd3455c13457939170e430ba56c
#
_cell.length_a   1.000
_cell.length_b   1.000
_cell.length_c   1.000
_cell.angle_alpha   90.00
_cell.angle_beta   90.00
_cell.angle_gamma   90.00
#
_symmetry.space_group_name_H-M   'P 1'
#
loop_
_entity.id
_entity.type
_entity.pdbx_description
1 polymer ?
#
loop_
_entity_poly.entity_id
_entity_poly.type
_entity_poly.pdbx_seq_one_letter_code
_entity_poly.pdbx_strand_id
1 'polypeptide(L)'
;MSFAAIAHHAVIRSGASRHADIRYGSPDPRSRPGLLFLVLERLFVFLLLLSSMNVITAFTPSSREETDVKTFSADVDRSSVAIEAGLYIFGGMLAVTRWRRVLWAARLTWPLLALAALACLSTIWSVQPMVTLRRSILLLAATMIAIYLGERYSIKAFSGLLAQTLCFMMVLVLVLYWVAPGYVIDYSAYGGAWKGLSSYKNTFGAHMAVAVLLLVLVRFRSFDWARWVFLLIAASLLLLSRSATAIVCGFLSLAVIPLWRLMRGGQRLLVYALAALTFFVGIYCILVFPEPLLQLLGRDASLTGRTRLWAILLPVIASHPLLGYGYSAFWAGMKPEVLSVWIDAGRLVPIADNGYLDLSLSLGIVGAGIFLYVFVRVFRMAVEYIRCQPGSIGLWPVTYLCIFAVDNVCESALLTRGTFPFGVRHSCHIVVGARQAFSDSCTGS
;
A
#
# COMPACT_ATOMS: atom_id res chain seq x y z
N MET A 1 17.35 3.21 40.62
CA MET A 1 17.19 1.96 39.85
C MET A 1 15.73 1.89 39.40
N SER A 2 15.48 2.07 38.10
CA SER A 2 14.16 2.32 37.54
C SER A 2 13.40 1.03 37.24
N PHE A 3 12.10 0.99 37.53
CA PHE A 3 11.15 -0.12 37.29
C PHE A 3 11.17 -0.62 35.83
N ALA A 4 11.66 0.17 34.88
CA ALA A 4 11.82 -0.20 33.47
C ALA A 4 12.90 -1.28 33.24
N ALA A 5 13.92 -1.38 34.09
CA ALA A 5 14.98 -2.36 33.96
C ALA A 5 14.54 -3.77 34.44
N ILE A 6 13.63 -3.83 35.41
CA ILE A 6 13.12 -5.11 35.96
C ILE A 6 12.10 -5.73 35.02
N ALA A 7 11.26 -4.92 34.37
CA ALA A 7 10.30 -5.40 33.38
C ALA A 7 10.99 -5.93 32.12
N HIS A 8 12.10 -5.34 31.70
CA HIS A 8 12.89 -5.77 30.55
C HIS A 8 13.55 -7.13 30.77
N HIS A 9 14.04 -7.42 31.99
CA HIS A 9 14.65 -8.71 32.35
C HIS A 9 13.64 -9.84 32.56
N ALA A 10 12.43 -9.54 33.03
CA ALA A 10 11.39 -10.56 33.23
C ALA A 10 10.80 -11.09 31.90
N VAL A 11 10.63 -10.21 30.90
CA VAL A 11 10.14 -10.60 29.57
C VAL A 11 11.18 -11.43 28.80
N ILE A 12 12.49 -11.18 29.01
CA ILE A 12 13.55 -11.95 28.35
C ILE A 12 13.69 -13.35 28.98
N ARG A 13 13.47 -13.49 30.30
CA ARG A 13 13.61 -14.81 30.95
C ARG A 13 12.41 -15.75 30.77
N SER A 14 11.19 -15.26 30.62
CA SER A 14 10.02 -16.14 30.38
C SER A 14 9.90 -16.66 28.96
N GLY A 15 10.56 -16.01 27.97
CA GLY A 15 10.58 -16.44 26.56
C GLY A 15 11.74 -17.41 26.22
N ALA A 16 12.77 -17.46 27.03
CA ALA A 16 14.01 -18.17 26.68
C ALA A 16 14.04 -19.67 27.05
N SER A 17 13.08 -20.19 27.83
CA SER A 17 13.19 -21.55 28.35
C SER A 17 12.31 -22.62 27.70
N ARG A 18 11.60 -22.33 26.61
CA ARG A 18 10.78 -23.36 25.91
C ARG A 18 10.84 -23.37 24.38
N HIS A 19 11.76 -22.66 23.75
CA HIS A 19 12.05 -22.86 22.32
C HIS A 19 13.48 -23.34 22.15
N ALA A 20 13.69 -24.58 22.62
CA ALA A 20 14.86 -25.37 22.27
C ALA A 20 14.94 -25.51 20.75
N ASP A 21 16.09 -25.13 20.22
CA ASP A 21 16.76 -25.67 19.04
C ASP A 21 15.90 -26.01 17.80
N ILE A 22 15.28 -25.02 17.20
CA ILE A 22 15.23 -25.05 15.74
C ILE A 22 16.48 -24.27 15.27
N ARG A 23 17.62 -24.94 15.32
CA ARG A 23 18.81 -24.52 14.58
C ARG A 23 18.36 -24.38 13.14
N TYR A 24 18.30 -23.15 12.64
CA TYR A 24 18.29 -22.90 11.21
C TYR A 24 19.52 -23.58 10.65
N GLY A 25 19.35 -24.80 10.16
CA GLY A 25 20.41 -25.50 9.45
C GLY A 25 20.93 -24.54 8.39
N SER A 26 22.24 -24.29 8.37
CA SER A 26 22.89 -23.60 7.28
C SER A 26 22.31 -24.14 5.98
N PRO A 27 21.90 -23.29 5.01
CA PRO A 27 21.31 -23.78 3.78
C PRO A 27 22.27 -24.80 3.18
N ASP A 28 21.78 -26.02 2.96
CA ASP A 28 22.54 -27.07 2.30
C ASP A 28 23.17 -26.47 1.03
N PRO A 29 24.49 -26.42 0.88
CA PRO A 29 25.15 -25.85 -0.30
C PRO A 29 24.68 -26.48 -1.61
N ARG A 30 24.04 -27.66 -1.55
CA ARG A 30 23.48 -28.40 -2.68
C ARG A 30 22.09 -27.94 -3.11
N SER A 31 21.41 -27.10 -2.33
CA SER A 31 20.06 -26.61 -2.63
C SER A 31 20.02 -25.16 -3.16
N ARG A 32 21.07 -24.69 -3.83
CA ARG A 32 21.00 -23.39 -4.51
C ARG A 32 19.99 -23.51 -5.66
N PRO A 33 18.91 -22.73 -5.65
CA PRO A 33 17.95 -22.75 -6.76
C PRO A 33 18.69 -22.42 -8.05
N GLY A 34 18.38 -23.15 -9.13
CA GLY A 34 19.01 -22.93 -10.45
C GLY A 34 18.82 -21.47 -10.91
N LEU A 35 19.76 -20.98 -11.68
CA LEU A 35 19.72 -19.60 -12.22
C LEU A 35 18.36 -19.28 -12.88
N LEU A 36 17.84 -20.23 -13.63
CA LEU A 36 16.53 -20.11 -14.30
C LEU A 36 15.39 -19.84 -13.31
N PHE A 37 15.36 -20.57 -12.18
CA PHE A 37 14.35 -20.35 -11.14
C PHE A 37 14.45 -18.95 -10.55
N LEU A 38 15.66 -18.46 -10.27
CA LEU A 38 15.88 -17.11 -9.75
C LEU A 38 15.43 -16.02 -10.73
N VAL A 39 15.67 -16.23 -12.03
CA VAL A 39 15.22 -15.29 -13.08
C VAL A 39 13.71 -15.30 -13.17
N LEU A 40 13.07 -16.47 -13.21
CA LEU A 40 11.62 -16.58 -13.27
C LEU A 40 10.93 -16.00 -12.03
N GLU A 41 11.49 -16.22 -10.83
CA GLU A 41 10.98 -15.63 -9.59
C GLU A 41 11.06 -14.10 -9.62
N ARG A 42 12.18 -13.52 -10.09
CA ARG A 42 12.32 -12.05 -10.21
C ARG A 42 11.38 -11.46 -11.25
N LEU A 43 11.24 -12.13 -12.40
CA LEU A 43 10.30 -11.73 -13.45
C LEU A 43 8.87 -11.76 -12.91
N PHE A 44 8.49 -12.81 -12.18
CA PHE A 44 7.19 -12.88 -11.52
C PHE A 44 6.96 -11.70 -10.56
N VAL A 45 7.92 -11.39 -9.68
CA VAL A 45 7.77 -10.25 -8.76
C VAL A 45 7.63 -8.93 -9.52
N PHE A 46 8.39 -8.75 -10.60
CA PHE A 46 8.32 -7.58 -11.46
C PHE A 46 6.93 -7.44 -12.12
N LEU A 47 6.41 -8.52 -12.73
CA LEU A 47 5.08 -8.53 -13.33
C LEU A 47 3.97 -8.32 -12.30
N LEU A 48 4.12 -8.90 -11.11
CA LEU A 48 3.19 -8.72 -10.01
C LEU A 48 3.16 -7.27 -9.51
N LEU A 49 4.31 -6.59 -9.46
CA LEU A 49 4.39 -5.16 -9.13
C LEU A 49 3.77 -4.30 -10.23
N LEU A 50 4.03 -4.58 -11.51
CA LEU A 50 3.40 -3.89 -12.63
C LEU A 50 1.88 -4.06 -12.63
N SER A 51 1.38 -5.27 -12.37
CA SER A 51 -0.06 -5.54 -12.25
C SER A 51 -0.68 -4.74 -11.10
N SER A 52 0.00 -4.67 -9.94
CA SER A 52 -0.48 -3.90 -8.80
C SER A 52 -0.48 -2.38 -9.00
N MET A 53 0.25 -1.89 -9.99
CA MET A 53 0.26 -0.49 -10.42
C MET A 53 -0.73 -0.21 -11.58
N ASN A 54 -1.58 -1.17 -11.93
CA ASN A 54 -2.52 -1.12 -13.05
C ASN A 54 -1.85 -0.99 -14.44
N VAL A 55 -0.53 -1.19 -14.55
CA VAL A 55 0.18 -1.06 -15.82
C VAL A 55 -0.29 -2.10 -16.84
N ILE A 56 -0.51 -3.35 -16.40
CA ILE A 56 -0.93 -4.44 -17.29
C ILE A 56 -2.38 -4.22 -17.75
N THR A 57 -3.25 -3.79 -16.83
CA THR A 57 -4.67 -3.57 -17.12
C THR A 57 -4.90 -2.37 -18.03
N ALA A 58 -3.99 -1.39 -18.05
CA ALA A 58 -4.08 -0.24 -18.96
C ALA A 58 -4.06 -0.63 -20.46
N PHE A 59 -3.54 -1.81 -20.79
CA PHE A 59 -3.49 -2.32 -22.16
C PHE A 59 -4.60 -3.32 -22.50
N THR A 60 -5.54 -3.57 -21.59
CA THR A 60 -6.68 -4.45 -21.89
C THR A 60 -7.77 -3.69 -22.64
N PRO A 61 -8.53 -4.36 -23.56
CA PRO A 61 -9.52 -3.69 -24.40
C PRO A 61 -10.59 -2.91 -23.64
N SER A 62 -10.97 -3.38 -22.46
CA SER A 62 -11.99 -2.75 -21.60
C SER A 62 -11.54 -1.42 -20.97
N SER A 63 -10.25 -1.14 -20.93
CA SER A 63 -9.72 0.12 -20.39
C SER A 63 -10.02 1.32 -21.30
N ARG A 64 -10.42 1.07 -22.56
CA ARG A 64 -10.70 2.12 -23.56
C ARG A 64 -12.13 2.65 -23.52
N GLU A 65 -13.08 1.88 -23.01
CA GLU A 65 -14.45 2.32 -22.87
C GLU A 65 -14.66 2.90 -21.47
N GLU A 66 -14.33 4.16 -21.33
CA GLU A 66 -14.65 5.00 -20.18
C GLU A 66 -16.16 5.25 -20.16
N THR A 67 -16.95 4.31 -19.68
CA THR A 67 -18.30 4.64 -19.23
C THR A 67 -18.37 4.38 -17.74
N ASP A 68 -18.65 5.43 -16.98
CA ASP A 68 -18.89 5.41 -15.53
C ASP A 68 -19.84 4.28 -15.09
N VAL A 69 -20.70 3.84 -15.99
CA VAL A 69 -21.67 2.76 -15.79
C VAL A 69 -21.01 1.37 -15.69
N LYS A 70 -19.86 1.11 -16.35
CA LYS A 70 -19.17 -0.20 -16.27
C LYS A 70 -18.48 -0.44 -14.93
N THR A 71 -18.14 0.61 -14.20
CA THR A 71 -17.57 0.48 -12.85
C THR A 71 -18.62 -0.10 -11.88
N PHE A 72 -19.89 0.08 -12.15
CA PHE A 72 -21.03 -0.42 -11.36
C PHE A 72 -21.56 -1.77 -11.83
N SER A 73 -21.33 -2.15 -13.09
CA SER A 73 -21.65 -3.49 -13.56
C SER A 73 -20.62 -4.48 -13.01
N ALA A 74 -21.11 -5.65 -12.61
CA ALA A 74 -20.24 -6.78 -12.22
C ALA A 74 -19.41 -7.33 -13.42
N ASP A 75 -19.47 -6.72 -14.58
CA ASP A 75 -18.70 -7.05 -15.77
C ASP A 75 -17.26 -6.59 -15.61
N VAL A 76 -16.54 -7.45 -14.92
CA VAL A 76 -15.08 -7.35 -14.81
C VAL A 76 -14.49 -7.80 -16.13
N ASP A 77 -13.60 -7.01 -16.68
CA ASP A 77 -12.81 -7.41 -17.83
C ASP A 77 -12.18 -8.79 -17.60
N ARG A 78 -12.63 -9.77 -18.37
CA ARG A 78 -12.21 -11.16 -18.21
C ARG A 78 -10.71 -11.34 -18.44
N SER A 79 -10.09 -10.50 -19.28
CA SER A 79 -8.66 -10.55 -19.56
C SER A 79 -7.83 -10.09 -18.38
N SER A 80 -8.20 -8.99 -17.73
CA SER A 80 -7.54 -8.49 -16.51
C SER A 80 -7.63 -9.50 -15.38
N VAL A 81 -8.81 -10.10 -15.18
CA VAL A 81 -9.01 -11.14 -14.16
C VAL A 81 -8.19 -12.39 -14.44
N ALA A 82 -8.09 -12.82 -15.70
CA ALA A 82 -7.30 -14.00 -16.06
C ALA A 82 -5.80 -13.77 -15.80
N ILE A 83 -5.29 -12.58 -16.12
CA ILE A 83 -3.89 -12.22 -15.86
C ILE A 83 -3.61 -12.18 -14.35
N GLU A 84 -4.46 -11.52 -13.57
CA GLU A 84 -4.31 -11.47 -12.12
C GLU A 84 -4.41 -12.85 -11.49
N ALA A 85 -5.38 -13.67 -11.89
CA ALA A 85 -5.55 -15.04 -11.44
C ALA A 85 -4.31 -15.89 -11.76
N GLY A 86 -3.76 -15.76 -12.97
CA GLY A 86 -2.52 -16.43 -13.36
C GLY A 86 -1.34 -16.05 -12.48
N LEU A 87 -1.17 -14.76 -12.18
CA LEU A 87 -0.13 -14.27 -11.27
C LEU A 87 -0.35 -14.80 -9.84
N TYR A 88 -1.59 -14.86 -9.35
CA TYR A 88 -1.87 -15.37 -8.02
C TYR A 88 -1.69 -16.89 -7.92
N ILE A 89 -2.07 -17.64 -8.93
CA ILE A 89 -1.83 -19.10 -9.01
C ILE A 89 -0.32 -19.37 -9.01
N PHE A 90 0.45 -18.68 -9.85
CA PHE A 90 1.89 -18.84 -9.90
C PHE A 90 2.58 -18.45 -8.60
N GLY A 91 2.16 -17.34 -7.98
CA GLY A 91 2.63 -16.92 -6.65
C GLY A 91 2.30 -17.94 -5.56
N GLY A 92 1.11 -18.54 -5.62
CA GLY A 92 0.70 -19.65 -4.74
C GLY A 92 1.59 -20.87 -4.92
N MET A 93 1.91 -21.27 -6.15
CA MET A 93 2.86 -22.36 -6.42
C MET A 93 4.24 -22.08 -5.82
N LEU A 94 4.76 -20.86 -5.98
CA LEU A 94 6.02 -20.46 -5.34
C LEU A 94 5.93 -20.50 -3.81
N ALA A 95 4.83 -20.08 -3.21
CA ALA A 95 4.62 -20.14 -1.77
C ALA A 95 4.60 -21.59 -1.25
N VAL A 96 4.01 -22.53 -2.00
CA VAL A 96 3.99 -23.96 -1.68
C VAL A 96 5.41 -24.55 -1.68
N THR A 97 6.30 -24.14 -2.58
CA THR A 97 7.71 -24.64 -2.57
C THR A 97 8.43 -24.34 -1.25
N ARG A 98 7.95 -23.33 -0.51
CA ARG A 98 8.53 -22.86 0.76
C ARG A 98 7.53 -22.91 1.91
N TRP A 99 6.52 -23.77 1.84
CA TRP A 99 5.36 -23.78 2.71
C TRP A 99 5.67 -23.69 4.22
N ARG A 100 6.71 -24.40 4.71
CA ARG A 100 7.13 -24.36 6.12
C ARG A 100 7.56 -22.97 6.58
N ARG A 101 8.30 -22.25 5.73
CA ARG A 101 8.76 -20.88 6.02
C ARG A 101 7.60 -19.88 5.89
N VAL A 102 6.76 -20.06 4.88
CA VAL A 102 5.55 -19.25 4.70
C VAL A 102 4.60 -19.42 5.88
N LEU A 103 4.39 -20.64 6.40
CA LEU A 103 3.59 -20.88 7.60
C LEU A 103 4.20 -20.24 8.85
N TRP A 104 5.52 -20.27 8.99
CA TRP A 104 6.19 -19.56 10.07
C TRP A 104 5.98 -18.04 9.97
N ALA A 105 6.17 -17.45 8.78
CA ALA A 105 5.93 -16.04 8.53
C ALA A 105 4.44 -15.67 8.73
N ALA A 106 3.51 -16.55 8.33
CA ALA A 106 2.08 -16.39 8.53
C ALA A 106 1.70 -16.28 10.02
N ARG A 107 2.35 -17.08 10.89
CA ARG A 107 2.18 -16.96 12.35
C ARG A 107 2.63 -15.61 12.90
N LEU A 108 3.63 -14.99 12.30
CA LEU A 108 4.09 -13.65 12.69
C LEU A 108 3.14 -12.55 12.20
N THR A 109 2.47 -12.79 11.08
CA THR A 109 1.58 -11.83 10.41
C THR A 109 0.10 -12.19 10.63
N TRP A 110 -0.21 -12.97 11.69
CA TRP A 110 -1.57 -13.43 11.98
C TRP A 110 -2.64 -12.32 11.99
N PRO A 111 -2.36 -11.06 12.41
CA PRO A 111 -3.42 -10.05 12.38
C PRO A 111 -3.83 -9.62 10.96
N LEU A 112 -2.89 -9.69 9.99
CA LEU A 112 -3.22 -9.51 8.57
C LEU A 112 -4.10 -10.64 8.06
N LEU A 113 -3.80 -11.89 8.47
CA LEU A 113 -4.63 -13.03 8.14
C LEU A 113 -6.00 -12.96 8.81
N ALA A 114 -6.08 -12.43 10.05
CA ALA A 114 -7.36 -12.21 10.73
C ALA A 114 -8.23 -11.19 9.96
N LEU A 115 -7.64 -10.12 9.41
CA LEU A 115 -8.37 -9.17 8.58
C LEU A 115 -8.86 -9.81 7.27
N ALA A 116 -8.02 -10.62 6.61
CA ALA A 116 -8.40 -11.35 5.41
C ALA A 116 -9.48 -12.42 5.72
N ALA A 117 -9.38 -13.10 6.84
CA ALA A 117 -10.40 -14.06 7.31
C ALA A 117 -11.74 -13.38 7.62
N LEU A 118 -11.71 -12.21 8.27
CA LEU A 118 -12.92 -11.41 8.51
C LEU A 118 -13.57 -10.99 7.17
N ALA A 119 -12.76 -10.60 6.18
CA ALA A 119 -13.26 -10.29 4.83
C ALA A 119 -13.92 -11.51 4.17
N CYS A 120 -13.37 -12.72 4.33
CA CYS A 120 -14.00 -13.96 3.85
C CYS A 120 -15.29 -14.26 4.61
N LEU A 121 -15.28 -14.16 5.94
CA LEU A 121 -16.44 -14.39 6.79
C LEU A 121 -17.56 -13.40 6.50
N SER A 122 -17.22 -12.17 6.09
CA SER A 122 -18.21 -11.14 5.77
C SER A 122 -19.14 -11.52 4.61
N THR A 123 -18.82 -12.57 3.86
CA THR A 123 -19.71 -13.15 2.85
C THR A 123 -21.06 -13.58 3.43
N ILE A 124 -21.09 -13.98 4.72
CA ILE A 124 -22.30 -14.49 5.39
C ILE A 124 -23.37 -13.40 5.55
N TRP A 125 -22.96 -12.16 5.84
CA TRP A 125 -23.88 -11.03 6.05
C TRP A 125 -23.81 -9.98 4.94
N SER A 126 -23.04 -10.25 3.89
CA SER A 126 -22.82 -9.29 2.79
C SER A 126 -24.10 -8.99 2.03
N VAL A 127 -24.30 -7.72 1.67
CA VAL A 127 -25.35 -7.30 0.73
C VAL A 127 -25.13 -7.83 -0.70
N GLN A 128 -23.91 -8.28 -1.03
CA GLN A 128 -23.54 -8.89 -2.31
C GLN A 128 -22.60 -10.10 -2.08
N PRO A 129 -23.11 -11.27 -1.62
CA PRO A 129 -22.28 -12.39 -1.17
C PRO A 129 -21.27 -12.88 -2.22
N MET A 130 -21.69 -13.01 -3.50
CA MET A 130 -20.82 -13.50 -4.57
C MET A 130 -19.67 -12.52 -4.89
N VAL A 131 -19.93 -11.23 -4.82
CA VAL A 131 -18.91 -10.18 -5.01
C VAL A 131 -17.92 -10.22 -3.84
N THR A 132 -18.43 -10.29 -2.61
CA THR A 132 -17.61 -10.39 -1.40
C THR A 132 -16.73 -11.63 -1.43
N LEU A 133 -17.31 -12.80 -1.71
CA LEU A 133 -16.58 -14.07 -1.76
C LEU A 133 -15.41 -13.99 -2.76
N ARG A 134 -15.70 -13.56 -3.99
CA ARG A 134 -14.68 -13.42 -5.04
C ARG A 134 -13.56 -12.45 -4.63
N ARG A 135 -13.93 -11.27 -4.10
CA ARG A 135 -12.96 -10.25 -3.72
C ARG A 135 -12.15 -10.63 -2.48
N SER A 136 -12.76 -11.31 -1.51
CA SER A 136 -12.08 -11.78 -0.30
C SER A 136 -11.10 -12.94 -0.57
N ILE A 137 -11.43 -13.85 -1.50
CA ILE A 137 -10.47 -14.87 -1.97
C ILE A 137 -9.25 -14.23 -2.60
N LEU A 138 -9.44 -13.22 -3.45
CA LEU A 138 -8.32 -12.48 -4.06
C LEU A 138 -7.48 -11.73 -3.00
N LEU A 139 -8.14 -11.17 -1.98
CA LEU A 139 -7.46 -10.54 -0.84
C LEU A 139 -6.60 -11.55 -0.07
N LEU A 140 -7.16 -12.73 0.23
CA LEU A 140 -6.44 -13.80 0.92
C LEU A 140 -5.24 -14.27 0.09
N ALA A 141 -5.43 -14.50 -1.21
CA ALA A 141 -4.35 -14.89 -2.12
C ALA A 141 -3.23 -13.82 -2.18
N ALA A 142 -3.60 -12.54 -2.30
CA ALA A 142 -2.66 -11.42 -2.27
C ALA A 142 -1.91 -11.35 -0.93
N THR A 143 -2.59 -11.59 0.19
CA THR A 143 -1.97 -11.63 1.54
C THR A 143 -0.96 -12.77 1.64
N MET A 144 -1.29 -13.97 1.16
CA MET A 144 -0.37 -15.11 1.16
C MET A 144 0.88 -14.87 0.30
N ILE A 145 0.71 -14.25 -0.88
CA ILE A 145 1.85 -13.85 -1.72
C ILE A 145 2.70 -12.79 -1.03
N ALA A 146 2.07 -11.83 -0.35
CA ALA A 146 2.78 -10.81 0.41
C ALA A 146 3.62 -11.41 1.55
N ILE A 147 3.10 -12.42 2.24
CA ILE A 147 3.82 -13.19 3.27
C ILE A 147 5.01 -13.94 2.64
N TYR A 148 4.81 -14.60 1.49
CA TYR A 148 5.89 -15.25 0.74
C TYR A 148 7.00 -14.26 0.36
N LEU A 149 6.64 -13.12 -0.19
CA LEU A 149 7.63 -12.08 -0.56
C LEU A 149 8.36 -11.53 0.67
N GLY A 150 7.67 -11.35 1.80
CA GLY A 150 8.24 -10.91 3.06
C GLY A 150 9.25 -11.90 3.65
N GLU A 151 9.02 -13.21 3.47
CA GLU A 151 9.98 -14.25 3.85
C GLU A 151 11.17 -14.31 2.88
N ARG A 152 10.91 -14.13 1.60
CA ARG A 152 11.86 -14.39 0.52
C ARG A 152 12.86 -13.27 0.27
N TYR A 153 12.42 -12.03 0.39
CA TYR A 153 13.22 -10.86 0.06
C TYR A 153 13.51 -10.02 1.31
N SER A 154 14.72 -9.54 1.45
CA SER A 154 15.03 -8.50 2.44
C SER A 154 14.38 -7.17 2.01
N ILE A 155 14.12 -6.28 2.98
CA ILE A 155 13.57 -4.93 2.71
C ILE A 155 14.42 -4.20 1.65
N LYS A 156 15.74 -4.28 1.74
CA LYS A 156 16.66 -3.67 0.76
C LYS A 156 16.50 -4.25 -0.65
N ALA A 157 16.43 -5.58 -0.77
CA ALA A 157 16.28 -6.24 -2.07
C ALA A 157 14.92 -5.93 -2.71
N PHE A 158 13.85 -5.97 -1.91
CA PHE A 158 12.51 -5.64 -2.38
C PHE A 158 12.36 -4.17 -2.77
N SER A 159 12.90 -3.24 -1.97
CA SER A 159 12.90 -1.81 -2.30
C SER A 159 13.67 -1.54 -3.61
N GLY A 160 14.76 -2.28 -3.86
CA GLY A 160 15.49 -2.20 -5.12
C GLY A 160 14.65 -2.66 -6.32
N LEU A 161 13.96 -3.81 -6.21
CA LEU A 161 13.05 -4.29 -7.25
C LEU A 161 11.90 -3.32 -7.51
N LEU A 162 11.32 -2.78 -6.45
CA LEU A 162 10.25 -1.78 -6.55
C LEU A 162 10.74 -0.51 -7.25
N ALA A 163 11.93 0.01 -6.89
CA ALA A 163 12.52 1.16 -7.56
C ALA A 163 12.75 0.90 -9.05
N GLN A 164 13.25 -0.29 -9.42
CA GLN A 164 13.43 -0.70 -10.82
C GLN A 164 12.10 -0.75 -11.58
N THR A 165 11.05 -1.31 -10.96
CA THR A 165 9.71 -1.37 -11.56
C THR A 165 9.12 0.02 -11.79
N LEU A 166 9.28 0.94 -10.82
CA LEU A 166 8.85 2.33 -10.96
C LEU A 166 9.65 3.07 -12.04
N CYS A 167 10.96 2.87 -12.13
CA CYS A 167 11.78 3.42 -13.21
C CYS A 167 11.30 2.91 -14.58
N PHE A 168 11.03 1.62 -14.71
CA PHE A 168 10.47 1.04 -15.94
C PHE A 168 9.11 1.67 -16.29
N MET A 169 8.21 1.79 -15.31
CA MET A 169 6.92 2.45 -15.51
C MET A 169 7.08 3.90 -16.00
N MET A 170 8.02 4.67 -15.41
CA MET A 170 8.29 6.05 -15.85
C MET A 170 8.77 6.09 -17.30
N VAL A 171 9.70 5.21 -17.70
CA VAL A 171 10.15 5.12 -19.10
C VAL A 171 8.99 4.79 -20.03
N LEU A 172 8.16 3.82 -19.66
CA LEU A 172 7.00 3.43 -20.46
C LEU A 172 5.99 4.58 -20.60
N VAL A 173 5.73 5.33 -19.52
CA VAL A 173 4.87 6.52 -19.54
C VAL A 173 5.42 7.58 -20.49
N LEU A 174 6.74 7.85 -20.47
CA LEU A 174 7.37 8.83 -21.36
C LEU A 174 7.33 8.37 -22.82
N VAL A 175 7.57 7.10 -23.10
CA VAL A 175 7.45 6.54 -24.45
C VAL A 175 6.01 6.67 -24.98
N LEU A 176 5.02 6.31 -24.15
CA LEU A 176 3.61 6.39 -24.54
C LEU A 176 3.13 7.85 -24.69
N TYR A 177 3.72 8.78 -23.99
CA TYR A 177 3.43 10.21 -24.20
C TYR A 177 3.70 10.63 -25.64
N TRP A 178 4.78 10.13 -26.25
CA TRP A 178 5.13 10.45 -27.65
C TRP A 178 4.35 9.63 -28.68
N VAL A 179 4.02 8.38 -28.38
CA VAL A 179 3.38 7.45 -29.33
C VAL A 179 1.86 7.51 -29.27
N ALA A 180 1.30 7.60 -28.06
CA ALA A 180 -0.14 7.53 -27.81
C ALA A 180 -0.51 8.33 -26.53
N PRO A 181 -0.48 9.68 -26.57
CA PRO A 181 -0.63 10.54 -25.38
C PRO A 181 -1.95 10.33 -24.64
N GLY A 182 -3.03 9.92 -25.29
CA GLY A 182 -4.33 9.65 -24.67
C GLY A 182 -4.32 8.51 -23.65
N TYR A 183 -3.29 7.64 -23.65
CA TYR A 183 -3.13 6.64 -22.59
C TYR A 183 -2.63 7.25 -21.28
N VAL A 184 -1.85 8.32 -21.37
CA VAL A 184 -1.07 8.89 -20.25
C VAL A 184 -1.68 10.16 -19.71
N ILE A 185 -2.41 10.92 -20.56
CA ILE A 185 -3.02 12.20 -20.23
C ILE A 185 -4.54 12.02 -20.26
N ASP A 186 -5.19 12.58 -19.25
CA ASP A 186 -6.65 12.67 -19.19
C ASP A 186 -7.07 14.07 -19.64
N TYR A 187 -7.60 14.15 -20.86
CA TYR A 187 -8.08 15.39 -21.46
C TYR A 187 -9.52 15.71 -21.09
N SER A 188 -10.30 14.71 -20.69
CA SER A 188 -11.75 14.85 -20.45
C SER A 188 -12.06 15.26 -19.01
N ALA A 189 -11.78 14.39 -18.05
CA ALA A 189 -12.19 14.58 -16.67
C ALA A 189 -11.30 15.55 -15.88
N TYR A 190 -10.01 15.65 -16.23
CA TYR A 190 -9.03 16.36 -15.40
C TYR A 190 -8.21 17.44 -16.14
N GLY A 191 -8.70 17.92 -17.28
CA GLY A 191 -8.12 19.07 -17.98
C GLY A 191 -6.65 18.93 -18.34
N GLY A 192 -6.22 17.75 -18.84
CA GLY A 192 -4.85 17.49 -19.25
C GLY A 192 -3.91 17.09 -18.09
N ALA A 193 -4.45 16.59 -16.98
CA ALA A 193 -3.63 15.99 -15.92
C ALA A 193 -3.05 14.64 -16.36
N TRP A 194 -1.81 14.35 -15.93
CA TRP A 194 -1.19 13.07 -16.22
C TRP A 194 -1.71 11.98 -15.28
N LYS A 195 -2.30 10.94 -15.86
CA LYS A 195 -2.74 9.73 -15.15
C LYS A 195 -1.75 8.57 -15.29
N GLY A 196 -0.76 8.72 -16.15
CA GLY A 196 0.17 7.65 -16.48
C GLY A 196 -0.58 6.43 -17.01
N LEU A 197 -0.21 5.24 -16.55
CA LEU A 197 -0.90 3.98 -16.86
C LEU A 197 -1.90 3.59 -15.75
N SER A 198 -2.14 4.45 -14.78
CA SER A 198 -3.16 4.24 -13.74
C SER A 198 -4.53 4.71 -14.22
N SER A 199 -5.60 4.17 -13.62
CA SER A 199 -6.98 4.59 -13.94
C SER A 199 -7.24 6.05 -13.56
N TYR A 200 -6.57 6.56 -12.51
CA TYR A 200 -6.77 7.90 -11.98
C TYR A 200 -5.44 8.62 -11.76
N LYS A 201 -5.44 9.95 -11.95
CA LYS A 201 -4.27 10.82 -11.73
C LYS A 201 -3.72 10.75 -10.30
N ASN A 202 -4.60 10.55 -9.31
CA ASN A 202 -4.20 10.50 -7.90
C ASN A 202 -3.40 9.23 -7.60
N THR A 203 -3.84 8.08 -8.12
CA THR A 203 -3.12 6.80 -8.01
C THR A 203 -1.74 6.89 -8.69
N PHE A 204 -1.67 7.51 -9.87
CA PHE A 204 -0.39 7.75 -10.54
C PHE A 204 0.52 8.66 -9.72
N GLY A 205 -0.02 9.78 -9.21
CA GLY A 205 0.70 10.68 -8.32
C GLY A 205 1.25 9.99 -7.09
N ALA A 206 0.46 9.12 -6.43
CA ALA A 206 0.90 8.32 -5.28
C ALA A 206 2.07 7.39 -5.63
N HIS A 207 2.05 6.74 -6.80
CA HIS A 207 3.19 5.95 -7.29
C HIS A 207 4.43 6.81 -7.49
N MET A 208 4.29 8.04 -8.01
CA MET A 208 5.41 8.96 -8.19
C MET A 208 5.95 9.47 -6.85
N ALA A 209 5.11 9.74 -5.86
CA ALA A 209 5.55 10.09 -4.50
C ALA A 209 6.36 8.95 -3.85
N VAL A 210 5.92 7.71 -4.02
CA VAL A 210 6.67 6.51 -3.60
C VAL A 210 7.99 6.38 -4.37
N ALA A 211 8.00 6.68 -5.68
CA ALA A 211 9.22 6.67 -6.48
C ALA A 211 10.23 7.71 -6.00
N VAL A 212 9.79 8.95 -5.72
CA VAL A 212 10.63 10.01 -5.13
C VAL A 212 11.26 9.51 -3.83
N LEU A 213 10.47 8.95 -2.91
CA LEU A 213 10.99 8.42 -1.65
C LEU A 213 12.04 7.34 -1.88
N LEU A 214 11.75 6.35 -2.72
CA LEU A 214 12.67 5.24 -2.97
C LEU A 214 13.96 5.70 -3.63
N LEU A 215 13.88 6.55 -4.65
CA LEU A 215 15.05 7.04 -5.38
C LEU A 215 15.96 7.92 -4.52
N VAL A 216 15.42 8.52 -3.47
CA VAL A 216 16.23 9.24 -2.48
C VAL A 216 16.93 8.28 -1.51
N LEU A 217 16.26 7.20 -1.09
CA LEU A 217 16.75 6.27 -0.06
C LEU A 217 17.59 5.12 -0.61
N VAL A 218 17.30 4.64 -1.83
CA VAL A 218 17.97 3.49 -2.48
C VAL A 218 19.08 3.98 -3.39
N ARG A 219 20.28 3.43 -3.25
CA ARG A 219 21.40 3.69 -4.16
C ARG A 219 21.49 2.61 -5.24
N PHE A 220 21.73 3.02 -6.48
CA PHE A 220 21.96 2.10 -7.58
C PHE A 220 23.41 1.62 -7.57
N ARG A 221 23.61 0.32 -7.74
CA ARG A 221 24.94 -0.29 -7.60
C ARG A 221 25.92 0.12 -8.72
N SER A 222 25.45 0.25 -9.96
CA SER A 222 26.30 0.44 -11.13
C SER A 222 26.27 1.86 -11.69
N PHE A 223 25.14 2.55 -11.62
CA PHE A 223 24.95 3.88 -12.23
C PHE A 223 24.17 4.79 -11.26
N ASP A 224 24.83 5.21 -10.16
CA ASP A 224 24.13 6.02 -9.14
C ASP A 224 23.69 7.40 -9.67
N TRP A 225 24.32 7.93 -10.72
CA TRP A 225 23.88 9.15 -11.41
C TRP A 225 22.50 9.00 -12.07
N ALA A 226 22.17 7.82 -12.62
CA ALA A 226 20.86 7.56 -13.22
C ALA A 226 19.73 7.72 -12.21
N ARG A 227 19.98 7.45 -10.94
CA ARG A 227 19.04 7.68 -9.85
C ARG A 227 18.57 9.14 -9.79
N TRP A 228 19.48 10.08 -9.95
CA TRP A 228 19.13 11.51 -9.92
C TRP A 228 18.30 11.93 -11.13
N VAL A 229 18.58 11.35 -12.30
CA VAL A 229 17.77 11.56 -13.51
C VAL A 229 16.36 11.05 -13.28
N PHE A 230 16.21 9.80 -12.79
CA PHE A 230 14.91 9.23 -12.48
C PHE A 230 14.19 9.97 -11.35
N LEU A 231 14.92 10.50 -10.37
CA LEU A 231 14.32 11.32 -9.31
C LEU A 231 13.73 12.62 -9.89
N LEU A 232 14.43 13.24 -10.82
CA LEU A 232 13.92 14.44 -11.52
C LEU A 232 12.69 14.12 -12.36
N ILE A 233 12.71 12.99 -13.08
CA ILE A 233 11.55 12.50 -13.85
C ILE A 233 10.38 12.22 -12.90
N ALA A 234 10.60 11.51 -11.79
CA ALA A 234 9.55 11.20 -10.81
C ALA A 234 8.92 12.47 -10.22
N ALA A 235 9.75 13.46 -9.84
CA ALA A 235 9.28 14.74 -9.31
C ALA A 235 8.47 15.52 -10.37
N SER A 236 8.94 15.55 -11.63
CA SER A 236 8.20 16.19 -12.73
C SER A 236 6.86 15.52 -13.00
N LEU A 237 6.83 14.18 -13.07
CA LEU A 237 5.60 13.41 -13.27
C LEU A 237 4.64 13.54 -12.09
N LEU A 238 5.16 13.65 -10.86
CA LEU A 238 4.35 13.93 -9.67
C LEU A 238 3.63 15.29 -9.80
N LEU A 239 4.33 16.34 -10.21
CA LEU A 239 3.75 17.67 -10.42
C LEU A 239 2.73 17.65 -11.59
N LEU A 240 3.06 16.98 -12.70
CA LEU A 240 2.19 16.83 -13.86
C LEU A 240 0.91 16.04 -13.57
N SER A 241 0.93 15.15 -12.55
CA SER A 241 -0.28 14.46 -12.10
C SER A 241 -1.34 15.41 -11.54
N ARG A 242 -0.92 16.62 -11.14
CA ARG A 242 -1.78 17.62 -10.51
C ARG A 242 -2.61 17.03 -9.34
N SER A 243 -2.08 16.06 -8.61
CA SER A 243 -2.70 15.47 -7.43
C SER A 243 -2.18 16.17 -6.18
N ALA A 244 -3.03 16.95 -5.51
CA ALA A 244 -2.64 17.68 -4.30
C ALA A 244 -2.17 16.72 -3.19
N THR A 245 -2.92 15.64 -2.93
CA THR A 245 -2.57 14.63 -1.93
C THR A 245 -1.21 13.99 -2.22
N ALA A 246 -0.98 13.58 -3.47
CA ALA A 246 0.28 12.95 -3.85
C ALA A 246 1.48 13.91 -3.74
N ILE A 247 1.28 15.21 -4.08
CA ILE A 247 2.31 16.24 -3.92
C ILE A 247 2.65 16.42 -2.43
N VAL A 248 1.66 16.50 -1.54
CA VAL A 248 1.88 16.55 -0.08
C VAL A 248 2.66 15.32 0.37
N CYS A 249 2.27 14.12 -0.04
CA CYS A 249 3.00 12.88 0.25
C CYS A 249 4.46 12.91 -0.26
N GLY A 250 4.70 13.50 -1.44
CA GLY A 250 6.03 13.70 -1.99
C GLY A 250 6.89 14.64 -1.13
N PHE A 251 6.35 15.77 -0.68
CA PHE A 251 7.03 16.69 0.24
C PHE A 251 7.31 16.03 1.59
N LEU A 252 6.36 15.28 2.16
CA LEU A 252 6.57 14.50 3.39
C LEU A 252 7.73 13.52 3.23
N SER A 253 7.82 12.87 2.08
CA SER A 253 8.93 11.95 1.76
C SER A 253 10.29 12.64 1.81
N LEU A 254 10.38 13.84 1.28
CA LEU A 254 11.62 14.62 1.27
C LEU A 254 11.97 15.18 2.65
N ALA A 255 10.98 15.59 3.45
CA ALA A 255 11.17 16.15 4.78
C ALA A 255 11.72 15.14 5.80
N VAL A 256 11.45 13.85 5.62
CA VAL A 256 11.93 12.80 6.53
C VAL A 256 13.47 12.72 6.57
N ILE A 257 14.16 13.07 5.49
CA ILE A 257 15.61 12.92 5.39
C ILE A 257 16.37 13.92 6.28
N PRO A 258 16.14 15.25 6.18
CA PRO A 258 16.79 16.20 7.08
C PRO A 258 16.36 15.94 8.53
N LEU A 259 15.11 15.58 8.75
CA LEU A 259 14.59 15.23 10.06
C LEU A 259 15.39 14.09 10.70
N TRP A 260 15.62 12.99 9.94
CA TRP A 260 16.44 11.88 10.43
C TRP A 260 17.90 12.26 10.72
N ARG A 261 18.50 13.17 9.94
CA ARG A 261 19.87 13.66 10.20
C ARG A 261 19.95 14.42 11.52
N LEU A 262 18.94 15.24 11.82
CA LEU A 262 18.83 15.97 13.10
C LEU A 262 18.67 15.03 14.28
N MET A 263 18.09 13.83 14.09
CA MET A 263 17.75 12.87 15.13
C MET A 263 18.89 11.91 15.52
N ARG A 264 20.00 11.90 14.82
CA ARG A 264 21.18 11.10 15.20
C ARG A 264 21.71 11.45 16.61
N GLY A 265 21.32 12.60 17.16
CA GLY A 265 21.68 13.07 18.50
C GLY A 265 20.86 12.54 19.69
N GLY A 266 20.00 11.52 19.51
CA GLY A 266 19.29 10.87 20.64
C GLY A 266 17.89 11.39 20.94
N GLN A 267 17.37 12.37 20.21
CA GLN A 267 16.07 13.02 20.45
C GLN A 267 14.89 12.25 19.87
N ARG A 268 14.65 11.04 20.35
CA ARG A 268 13.58 10.13 19.83
C ARG A 268 12.18 10.71 19.98
N LEU A 269 11.93 11.44 21.07
CA LEU A 269 10.63 12.08 21.32
C LEU A 269 10.32 13.16 20.28
N LEU A 270 11.33 13.92 19.85
CA LEU A 270 11.18 14.92 18.79
C LEU A 270 10.81 14.27 17.45
N VAL A 271 11.31 13.07 17.18
CA VAL A 271 10.93 12.29 15.97
C VAL A 271 9.45 11.97 15.94
N TYR A 272 8.98 11.37 17.04
CA TYR A 272 7.56 11.01 17.14
C TYR A 272 6.68 12.26 17.13
N ALA A 273 7.11 13.33 17.82
CA ALA A 273 6.40 14.60 17.83
C ALA A 273 6.34 15.24 16.43
N LEU A 274 7.44 15.24 15.69
CA LEU A 274 7.48 15.80 14.34
C LEU A 274 6.76 14.92 13.33
N ALA A 275 6.87 13.61 13.43
CA ALA A 275 6.08 12.70 12.59
C ALA A 275 4.57 12.87 12.87
N ALA A 276 4.18 12.95 14.13
CA ALA A 276 2.81 13.23 14.52
C ALA A 276 2.36 14.63 14.06
N LEU A 277 3.19 15.65 14.27
CA LEU A 277 2.89 17.02 13.82
C LEU A 277 2.73 17.08 12.31
N THR A 278 3.63 16.45 11.55
CA THR A 278 3.57 16.41 10.09
C THR A 278 2.32 15.66 9.61
N PHE A 279 1.97 14.57 10.28
CA PHE A 279 0.74 13.82 10.02
C PHE A 279 -0.51 14.68 10.30
N PHE A 280 -0.58 15.32 11.48
CA PHE A 280 -1.71 16.18 11.85
C PHE A 280 -1.78 17.45 10.99
N VAL A 281 -0.64 18.07 10.67
CA VAL A 281 -0.59 19.23 9.76
C VAL A 281 -1.01 18.81 8.36
N GLY A 282 -0.56 17.65 7.86
CA GLY A 282 -1.02 17.11 6.58
C GLY A 282 -2.53 16.90 6.54
N ILE A 283 -3.10 16.26 7.57
CA ILE A 283 -4.56 16.10 7.70
C ILE A 283 -5.26 17.45 7.82
N TYR A 284 -4.74 18.35 8.65
CA TYR A 284 -5.31 19.68 8.84
C TYR A 284 -5.30 20.49 7.54
N CYS A 285 -4.19 20.50 6.80
CA CYS A 285 -4.10 21.16 5.50
C CYS A 285 -5.09 20.56 4.49
N ILE A 286 -5.29 19.25 4.52
CA ILE A 286 -6.23 18.56 3.63
C ILE A 286 -7.69 18.86 4.01
N LEU A 287 -8.02 18.95 5.31
CA LEU A 287 -9.39 19.10 5.80
C LEU A 287 -9.84 20.55 5.95
N VAL A 288 -8.94 21.45 6.33
CA VAL A 288 -9.30 22.82 6.77
C VAL A 288 -8.87 23.90 5.77
N PHE A 289 -7.81 23.68 4.98
CA PHE A 289 -7.30 24.64 4.00
C PHE A 289 -7.48 24.23 2.53
N PRO A 290 -8.62 23.68 2.13
CA PRO A 290 -8.79 23.36 0.71
C PRO A 290 -8.90 24.61 -0.15
N GLU A 291 -9.56 25.68 0.33
CA GLU A 291 -9.92 26.84 -0.49
C GLU A 291 -8.77 27.81 -0.82
N PRO A 292 -7.98 28.35 0.11
CA PRO A 292 -6.96 29.35 -0.23
C PRO A 292 -5.80 28.77 -1.01
N LEU A 293 -5.38 27.54 -0.69
CA LEU A 293 -4.26 26.88 -1.37
C LEU A 293 -4.66 26.39 -2.76
N LEU A 294 -5.92 25.96 -2.94
CA LEU A 294 -6.48 25.51 -4.21
C LEU A 294 -6.76 26.68 -5.16
N GLN A 295 -7.18 27.84 -4.63
CA GLN A 295 -7.35 29.08 -5.41
C GLN A 295 -5.99 29.59 -5.92
N LEU A 296 -4.93 29.51 -5.11
CA LEU A 296 -3.55 29.79 -5.54
C LEU A 296 -3.05 28.86 -6.66
N LEU A 297 -3.58 27.62 -6.70
CA LEU A 297 -3.29 26.62 -7.73
C LEU A 297 -4.30 26.65 -8.89
N GLY A 298 -5.19 27.63 -8.96
CA GLY A 298 -6.19 27.79 -10.02
C GLY A 298 -7.24 26.68 -10.06
N ARG A 299 -7.63 26.12 -8.90
CA ARG A 299 -8.59 25.03 -8.79
C ARG A 299 -9.83 25.44 -8.00
N ASP A 300 -11.00 25.03 -8.52
CA ASP A 300 -12.24 25.02 -7.77
C ASP A 300 -12.13 24.12 -6.54
N ALA A 301 -12.82 24.49 -5.46
CA ALA A 301 -12.86 23.81 -4.17
C ALA A 301 -13.49 22.39 -4.24
N SER A 302 -12.96 21.52 -5.11
CA SER A 302 -13.50 20.15 -5.32
C SER A 302 -13.27 19.21 -4.13
N LEU A 303 -12.51 19.63 -3.11
CA LEU A 303 -12.56 18.99 -1.79
C LEU A 303 -13.92 19.16 -1.10
N THR A 304 -14.69 20.22 -1.44
CA THR A 304 -16.07 20.40 -0.96
C THR A 304 -16.98 19.23 -1.36
N GLY A 305 -16.74 18.60 -2.51
CA GLY A 305 -17.48 17.41 -2.93
C GLY A 305 -17.18 16.17 -2.07
N ARG A 306 -15.96 16.00 -1.56
CA ARG A 306 -15.58 14.87 -0.70
C ARG A 306 -16.15 15.01 0.70
N THR A 307 -16.02 16.16 1.33
CA THR A 307 -16.60 16.42 2.67
C THR A 307 -18.11 16.24 2.68
N ARG A 308 -18.82 16.69 1.63
CA ARG A 308 -20.24 16.41 1.46
C ARG A 308 -20.53 14.92 1.34
N LEU A 309 -19.77 14.19 0.52
CA LEU A 309 -19.91 12.74 0.39
C LEU A 309 -19.69 12.03 1.74
N TRP A 310 -18.65 12.42 2.50
CA TRP A 310 -18.39 11.84 3.81
C TRP A 310 -19.52 12.09 4.81
N ALA A 311 -20.10 13.30 4.80
CA ALA A 311 -21.26 13.61 5.63
C ALA A 311 -22.48 12.73 5.29
N ILE A 312 -22.69 12.40 4.00
CA ILE A 312 -23.74 11.48 3.54
C ILE A 312 -23.44 10.04 3.97
N LEU A 313 -22.17 9.62 3.97
CA LEU A 313 -21.77 8.25 4.30
C LEU A 313 -21.79 7.95 5.81
N LEU A 314 -21.62 8.94 6.69
CA LEU A 314 -21.61 8.73 8.14
C LEU A 314 -22.91 8.08 8.67
N PRO A 315 -24.12 8.55 8.32
CA PRO A 315 -25.37 7.89 8.69
C PRO A 315 -25.48 6.45 8.14
N VAL A 316 -24.99 6.23 6.92
CA VAL A 316 -24.96 4.90 6.29
C VAL A 316 -24.05 3.95 7.06
N ILE A 317 -22.86 4.38 7.49
CA ILE A 317 -21.96 3.60 8.35
C ILE A 317 -22.66 3.34 9.71
N ALA A 318 -23.34 4.32 10.27
CA ALA A 318 -24.03 4.22 11.55
C ALA A 318 -25.20 3.21 11.53
N SER A 319 -25.76 2.87 10.37
CA SER A 319 -26.82 1.84 10.26
C SER A 319 -26.26 0.41 10.38
N HIS A 320 -24.98 0.18 10.04
CA HIS A 320 -24.30 -1.13 10.17
C HIS A 320 -22.95 -1.00 10.85
N PRO A 321 -22.87 -0.52 12.10
CA PRO A 321 -21.63 -0.01 12.70
C PRO A 321 -20.62 -1.12 13.03
N LEU A 322 -21.07 -2.33 13.38
CA LEU A 322 -20.18 -3.38 13.89
C LEU A 322 -19.46 -4.13 12.77
N LEU A 323 -20.17 -4.59 11.77
CA LEU A 323 -19.68 -5.53 10.75
C LEU A 323 -19.75 -4.97 9.32
N GLY A 324 -20.35 -3.80 9.12
CA GLY A 324 -20.52 -3.17 7.82
C GLY A 324 -21.42 -3.96 6.86
N TYR A 325 -21.34 -3.66 5.59
CA TYR A 325 -22.18 -4.23 4.53
C TYR A 325 -21.56 -5.47 3.84
N GLY A 326 -20.42 -5.94 4.30
CA GLY A 326 -19.63 -7.00 3.66
C GLY A 326 -18.46 -6.43 2.86
N TYR A 327 -17.34 -7.17 2.85
CA TYR A 327 -16.09 -6.72 2.24
C TYR A 327 -16.27 -6.33 0.78
N SER A 328 -16.00 -5.06 0.49
CA SER A 328 -16.05 -4.46 -0.86
C SER A 328 -17.40 -4.65 -1.58
N ALA A 329 -18.50 -4.88 -0.82
CA ALA A 329 -19.84 -5.15 -1.37
C ALA A 329 -20.67 -3.88 -1.52
N PHE A 330 -20.46 -2.86 -0.68
CA PHE A 330 -21.31 -1.67 -0.63
C PHE A 330 -21.49 -1.01 -2.01
N TRP A 331 -20.40 -0.70 -2.68
CA TRP A 331 -20.42 -0.04 -3.99
C TRP A 331 -20.75 -0.96 -5.17
N ALA A 332 -21.01 -2.25 -4.92
CA ALA A 332 -21.29 -3.22 -5.96
C ALA A 332 -22.78 -3.29 -6.27
N GLY A 333 -23.17 -2.83 -7.47
CA GLY A 333 -24.55 -2.89 -7.97
C GLY A 333 -25.46 -1.76 -7.47
N MET A 334 -26.65 -1.70 -8.06
CA MET A 334 -27.67 -0.68 -7.78
C MET A 334 -28.55 -1.11 -6.60
N LYS A 335 -28.06 -0.99 -5.38
CA LYS A 335 -28.83 -1.24 -4.16
C LYS A 335 -29.45 0.04 -3.63
N PRO A 336 -30.58 -0.03 -2.88
CA PRO A 336 -31.24 1.17 -2.34
C PRO A 336 -30.29 2.05 -1.53
N GLU A 337 -29.39 1.45 -0.73
CA GLU A 337 -28.43 2.17 0.09
C GLU A 337 -27.40 2.95 -0.74
N VAL A 338 -26.96 2.39 -1.86
CA VAL A 338 -26.02 3.04 -2.78
C VAL A 338 -26.75 4.11 -3.60
N LEU A 339 -27.97 3.81 -4.05
CA LEU A 339 -28.77 4.75 -4.81
C LEU A 339 -29.10 6.00 -3.98
N SER A 340 -29.43 5.87 -2.69
CA SER A 340 -29.63 7.03 -1.81
C SER A 340 -28.38 7.90 -1.74
N VAL A 341 -27.19 7.28 -1.58
CA VAL A 341 -25.92 8.03 -1.56
C VAL A 341 -25.69 8.75 -2.88
N TRP A 342 -25.98 8.15 -4.04
CA TRP A 342 -25.80 8.80 -5.34
C TRP A 342 -26.79 9.95 -5.57
N ILE A 343 -28.05 9.78 -5.15
CA ILE A 343 -29.07 10.83 -5.22
C ILE A 343 -28.64 12.02 -4.36
N ASP A 344 -28.24 11.79 -3.10
CA ASP A 344 -27.85 12.84 -2.17
C ASP A 344 -26.51 13.52 -2.57
N ALA A 345 -25.60 12.75 -3.18
CA ALA A 345 -24.35 13.28 -3.73
C ALA A 345 -24.54 14.05 -5.05
N GLY A 346 -25.65 13.81 -5.76
CA GLY A 346 -25.93 14.39 -7.07
C GLY A 346 -25.04 13.86 -8.19
N ARG A 347 -24.33 12.74 -7.94
CA ARG A 347 -23.43 12.09 -8.91
C ARG A 347 -23.23 10.62 -8.59
N LEU A 348 -22.83 9.84 -9.59
CA LEU A 348 -22.40 8.47 -9.39
C LEU A 348 -21.01 8.45 -8.73
N VAL A 349 -20.90 7.75 -7.60
CA VAL A 349 -19.66 7.65 -6.82
C VAL A 349 -19.32 6.18 -6.63
N PRO A 350 -18.16 5.69 -7.13
CA PRO A 350 -17.79 4.29 -7.01
C PRO A 350 -17.04 3.92 -5.72
N ILE A 351 -16.57 4.91 -4.98
CA ILE A 351 -15.76 4.77 -3.75
C ILE A 351 -15.99 5.98 -2.84
N ALA A 352 -15.65 5.86 -1.56
CA ALA A 352 -15.80 6.96 -0.59
C ALA A 352 -14.75 8.08 -0.74
N ASP A 353 -13.75 7.93 -1.61
CA ASP A 353 -12.57 8.80 -1.65
C ASP A 353 -11.91 8.97 -0.26
N ASN A 354 -12.02 7.93 0.57
CA ASN A 354 -11.43 7.83 1.91
C ASN A 354 -11.38 6.35 2.31
N GLY A 355 -10.17 5.81 2.41
CA GLY A 355 -9.97 4.38 2.68
C GLY A 355 -10.49 3.93 4.05
N TYR A 356 -10.50 4.83 5.05
CA TYR A 356 -11.02 4.51 6.38
C TYR A 356 -12.55 4.41 6.40
N LEU A 357 -13.23 5.27 5.65
CA LEU A 357 -14.70 5.18 5.49
C LEU A 357 -15.09 3.96 4.67
N ASP A 358 -14.36 3.65 3.59
CA ASP A 358 -14.60 2.43 2.80
C ASP A 358 -14.35 1.15 3.61
N LEU A 359 -13.32 1.16 4.50
CA LEU A 359 -13.11 0.05 5.43
C LEU A 359 -14.28 -0.10 6.41
N SER A 360 -14.78 1.02 6.96
CA SER A 360 -15.90 1.04 7.89
C SER A 360 -17.21 0.60 7.21
N LEU A 361 -17.48 1.02 5.97
CA LEU A 361 -18.59 0.53 5.17
C LEU A 361 -18.49 -0.98 4.91
N SER A 362 -17.29 -1.48 4.66
CA SER A 362 -17.07 -2.89 4.29
C SER A 362 -17.12 -3.83 5.48
N LEU A 363 -16.43 -3.52 6.59
CA LEU A 363 -16.16 -4.42 7.70
C LEU A 363 -16.50 -3.81 9.08
N GLY A 364 -17.09 -2.64 9.11
CA GLY A 364 -17.50 -1.95 10.33
C GLY A 364 -16.32 -1.59 11.25
N ILE A 365 -16.65 -1.31 12.51
CA ILE A 365 -15.67 -0.98 13.56
C ILE A 365 -14.76 -2.16 13.91
N VAL A 366 -15.24 -3.40 13.73
CA VAL A 366 -14.44 -4.61 13.96
C VAL A 366 -13.29 -4.67 12.94
N GLY A 367 -13.58 -4.47 11.65
CA GLY A 367 -12.56 -4.42 10.61
C GLY A 367 -11.60 -3.24 10.80
N ALA A 368 -12.12 -2.06 11.13
CA ALA A 368 -11.33 -0.86 11.41
C ALA A 368 -10.41 -1.07 12.63
N GLY A 369 -10.88 -1.72 13.70
CA GLY A 369 -10.10 -2.04 14.89
C GLY A 369 -8.96 -3.02 14.60
N ILE A 370 -9.23 -4.10 13.85
CA ILE A 370 -8.20 -5.05 13.43
C ILE A 370 -7.16 -4.34 12.55
N PHE A 371 -7.60 -3.52 11.60
CA PHE A 371 -6.69 -2.74 10.75
C PHE A 371 -5.81 -1.80 11.58
N LEU A 372 -6.39 -1.05 12.51
CA LEU A 372 -5.65 -0.15 13.40
C LEU A 372 -4.60 -0.90 14.23
N TYR A 373 -4.97 -2.07 14.77
CA TYR A 373 -4.03 -2.94 15.49
C TYR A 373 -2.87 -3.38 14.59
N VAL A 374 -3.18 -3.83 13.36
CA VAL A 374 -2.16 -4.20 12.36
C VAL A 374 -1.24 -3.03 12.07
N PHE A 375 -1.82 -1.85 11.79
CA PHE A 375 -1.08 -0.64 11.45
C PHE A 375 -0.12 -0.23 12.57
N VAL A 376 -0.62 -0.12 13.81
CA VAL A 376 0.20 0.25 14.98
C VAL A 376 1.32 -0.77 15.20
N ARG A 377 1.03 -2.06 15.09
CA ARG A 377 2.03 -3.11 15.23
C ARG A 377 3.13 -3.01 14.19
N VAL A 378 2.76 -2.87 12.90
CA VAL A 378 3.70 -2.75 11.79
C VAL A 378 4.52 -1.47 11.91
N PHE A 379 3.88 -0.36 12.31
CA PHE A 379 4.56 0.92 12.54
C PHE A 379 5.62 0.82 13.66
N ARG A 380 5.29 0.18 14.79
CA ARG A 380 6.26 -0.07 15.86
C ARG A 380 7.46 -0.89 15.38
N MET A 381 7.21 -1.96 14.61
CA MET A 381 8.29 -2.78 14.04
C MET A 381 9.12 -2.01 13.02
N ALA A 382 8.53 -1.13 12.23
CA ALA A 382 9.24 -0.26 11.30
C ALA A 382 10.16 0.74 12.04
N VAL A 383 9.71 1.28 13.17
CA VAL A 383 10.53 2.13 14.04
C VAL A 383 11.68 1.34 14.69
N GLU A 384 11.43 0.11 15.13
CA GLU A 384 12.49 -0.77 15.65
C GLU A 384 13.52 -1.11 14.56
N TYR A 385 13.08 -1.32 13.31
CA TYR A 385 13.96 -1.60 12.17
C TYR A 385 14.97 -0.47 11.91
N ILE A 386 14.59 0.80 12.12
CA ILE A 386 15.53 1.94 12.01
C ILE A 386 16.74 1.78 12.96
N ARG A 387 16.53 1.19 14.15
CA ARG A 387 17.59 0.97 15.14
C ARG A 387 18.56 -0.11 14.69
N CYS A 388 18.07 -1.15 14.01
CA CYS A 388 18.87 -2.25 13.49
C CYS A 388 19.59 -1.92 12.19
N GLN A 389 19.04 -0.99 11.40
CA GLN A 389 19.58 -0.58 10.10
C GLN A 389 19.78 0.95 10.05
N PRO A 390 20.93 1.44 10.55
CA PRO A 390 21.18 2.88 10.68
C PRO A 390 21.38 3.61 9.33
N GLY A 391 21.32 2.91 8.21
CA GLY A 391 21.38 3.49 6.86
C GLY A 391 20.09 4.20 6.44
N SER A 392 20.15 4.97 5.35
CA SER A 392 18.99 5.67 4.78
C SER A 392 17.82 4.74 4.46
N ILE A 393 18.10 3.52 4.05
CA ILE A 393 17.08 2.52 3.72
C ILE A 393 16.23 2.09 4.94
N GLY A 394 16.77 2.24 6.16
CA GLY A 394 16.02 1.99 7.41
C GLY A 394 14.81 2.90 7.58
N LEU A 395 14.80 4.08 6.97
CA LEU A 395 13.68 5.03 7.01
C LEU A 395 12.53 4.65 6.09
N TRP A 396 12.81 3.83 5.06
CA TRP A 396 11.83 3.46 4.05
C TRP A 396 10.50 2.96 4.65
N PRO A 397 10.50 1.97 5.58
CA PRO A 397 9.26 1.41 6.09
C PRO A 397 8.38 2.45 6.83
N VAL A 398 8.97 3.26 7.70
CA VAL A 398 8.23 4.26 8.48
C VAL A 398 7.66 5.34 7.57
N THR A 399 8.49 5.88 6.65
CA THR A 399 8.05 6.95 5.74
C THR A 399 6.94 6.46 4.82
N TYR A 400 7.07 5.23 4.30
CA TYR A 400 6.02 4.62 3.49
C TYR A 400 4.69 4.48 4.26
N LEU A 401 4.72 4.05 5.52
CA LEU A 401 3.52 3.93 6.35
C LEU A 401 2.87 5.30 6.63
N CYS A 402 3.67 6.35 6.83
CA CYS A 402 3.15 7.71 6.96
C CYS A 402 2.47 8.18 5.67
N ILE A 403 3.12 8.00 4.51
CA ILE A 403 2.53 8.32 3.20
C ILE A 403 1.22 7.55 3.01
N PHE A 404 1.24 6.25 3.26
CA PHE A 404 0.07 5.38 3.14
C PHE A 404 -1.09 5.84 4.03
N ALA A 405 -0.81 6.25 5.27
CA ALA A 405 -1.84 6.74 6.18
C ALA A 405 -2.43 8.08 5.70
N VAL A 406 -1.61 9.00 5.20
CA VAL A 406 -2.05 10.31 4.68
C VAL A 406 -2.82 10.14 3.37
N ASP A 407 -2.33 9.31 2.45
CA ASP A 407 -2.96 9.05 1.17
C ASP A 407 -4.39 8.49 1.35
N ASN A 408 -4.59 7.58 2.31
CA ASN A 408 -5.89 6.99 2.61
C ASN A 408 -6.91 7.94 3.25
N VAL A 409 -6.52 9.14 3.67
CA VAL A 409 -7.50 10.18 4.08
C VAL A 409 -8.27 10.72 2.89
N CYS A 410 -7.63 10.81 1.72
CA CYS A 410 -8.21 11.41 0.51
C CYS A 410 -8.38 10.42 -0.64
N GLU A 411 -7.91 9.18 -0.49
CA GLU A 411 -7.99 8.13 -1.50
C GLU A 411 -8.41 6.81 -0.86
N SER A 412 -9.14 5.99 -1.60
CA SER A 412 -9.57 4.66 -1.11
C SER A 412 -8.56 3.58 -1.49
N ALA A 413 -7.34 3.68 -0.95
CA ALA A 413 -6.27 2.73 -1.27
C ALA A 413 -6.29 1.47 -0.40
N LEU A 414 -6.96 1.49 0.78
CA LEU A 414 -6.97 0.38 1.73
C LEU A 414 -7.61 -0.89 1.20
N LEU A 415 -8.65 -0.78 0.40
CA LEU A 415 -9.48 -1.92 -0.02
C LEU A 415 -9.55 -2.09 -1.55
N THR A 416 -8.89 -1.23 -2.32
CA THR A 416 -8.93 -1.32 -3.78
C THR A 416 -7.98 -2.40 -4.31
N ARG A 417 -8.36 -3.06 -5.42
CA ARG A 417 -7.67 -4.22 -5.98
C ARG A 417 -6.19 -3.99 -6.28
N GLY A 418 -5.80 -2.79 -6.71
CA GLY A 418 -4.41 -2.49 -7.09
C GLY A 418 -3.51 -2.11 -5.92
N THR A 419 -4.03 -1.38 -4.95
CA THR A 419 -3.25 -0.73 -3.89
C THR A 419 -3.20 -1.52 -2.58
N PHE A 420 -4.25 -2.29 -2.24
CA PHE A 420 -4.25 -3.12 -1.03
C PHE A 420 -3.14 -4.20 -1.02
N PRO A 421 -2.94 -4.97 -2.09
CA PRO A 421 -1.79 -5.90 -2.17
C PRO A 421 -0.46 -5.20 -1.97
N PHE A 422 -0.32 -3.94 -2.44
CA PHE A 422 0.88 -3.14 -2.27
C PHE A 422 1.11 -2.77 -0.79
N GLY A 423 0.09 -2.28 -0.09
CA GLY A 423 0.14 -1.97 1.35
C GLY A 423 0.41 -3.20 2.21
N VAL A 424 -0.30 -4.31 1.97
CA VAL A 424 -0.12 -5.58 2.69
C VAL A 424 1.28 -6.16 2.45
N ARG A 425 1.78 -6.12 1.21
CA ARG A 425 3.14 -6.58 0.89
C ARG A 425 4.19 -5.81 1.67
N HIS A 426 4.09 -4.48 1.76
CA HIS A 426 5.01 -3.67 2.53
C HIS A 426 4.92 -3.98 4.02
N SER A 427 3.72 -4.13 4.56
CA SER A 427 3.50 -4.50 5.96
C SER A 427 4.11 -5.86 6.30
N CYS A 428 3.90 -6.88 5.46
CA CYS A 428 4.52 -8.20 5.64
C CYS A 428 6.04 -8.15 5.55
N HIS A 429 6.61 -7.40 4.61
CA HIS A 429 8.05 -7.19 4.51
C HIS A 429 8.63 -6.55 5.76
N ILE A 430 7.97 -5.54 6.32
CA ILE A 430 8.40 -4.87 7.54
C ILE A 430 8.37 -5.85 8.71
N VAL A 431 7.30 -6.62 8.87
CA VAL A 431 7.13 -7.57 9.98
C VAL A 431 8.18 -8.69 9.94
N VAL A 432 8.36 -9.30 8.78
CA VAL A 432 9.29 -10.45 8.64
C VAL A 432 10.74 -9.97 8.62
N GLY A 433 11.04 -8.89 7.87
CA GLY A 433 12.40 -8.35 7.75
C GLY A 433 12.93 -7.73 9.03
N ALA A 434 12.09 -7.06 9.83
CA ALA A 434 12.49 -6.53 11.12
C ALA A 434 12.91 -7.65 12.10
N ARG A 435 12.17 -8.78 12.13
CA ARG A 435 12.56 -9.92 12.98
C ARG A 435 13.81 -10.64 12.51
N GLN A 436 14.05 -10.77 11.21
CA GLN A 436 15.28 -11.35 10.68
C GLN A 436 16.49 -10.48 11.08
N ALA A 437 16.40 -9.16 10.90
CA ALA A 437 17.46 -8.24 11.31
C ALA A 437 17.74 -8.28 12.83
N PHE A 438 16.71 -8.51 13.64
CA PHE A 438 16.86 -8.64 15.10
C PHE A 438 17.54 -9.95 15.50
N SER A 439 17.23 -11.05 14.81
CA SER A 439 17.88 -12.35 15.01
C SER A 439 19.37 -12.27 14.68
N ASP A 440 19.72 -11.65 13.56
CA ASP A 440 21.11 -11.56 13.09
C ASP A 440 21.95 -10.63 13.98
N SER A 441 21.37 -9.59 14.57
CA SER A 441 22.08 -8.70 15.50
C SER A 441 22.30 -9.32 16.89
N CYS A 442 21.48 -10.29 17.30
CA CYS A 442 21.65 -11.00 18.58
C CYS A 442 22.60 -12.20 18.50
N THR A 443 22.93 -12.70 17.28
CA THR A 443 23.86 -13.82 17.07
C THR A 443 25.28 -13.38 16.74
N GLY A 444 25.50 -12.08 16.52
CA GLY A 444 26.82 -11.48 16.19
C GLY A 444 27.50 -10.76 17.37
N SER A 445 26.98 -10.90 18.58
CA SER A 445 27.57 -10.46 19.85
C SER A 445 27.82 -11.69 20.74
#